data_86bd82ed252b72cecbbf04bb7676a189
#
_entry.id   86bd82ed252b72cecbbf04bb7676a189
#
_cell.length_a   1.000
_cell.length_b   1.000
_cell.length_c   1.000
_cell.angle_alpha   90.00
_cell.angle_beta   90.00
_cell.angle_gamma   90.00
#
_symmetry.space_group_name_H-M   'P 1'
#
loop_
_entity.id
_entity.type
_entity.pdbx_description
1 polymer ?
#
loop_
_entity_poly.entity_id
_entity_poly.type
_entity_poly.pdbx_seq_one_letter_code
_entity_poly.pdbx_strand_id
1 'polypeptide(L)'
;MPIRRRAYSMRASRAFTLVELLMTIGVIGILAAMLLTVLSQVRSRVQALCCLNNLRHWGNATHIFALDNDGLLTKDGWANPGLFPKKSSETNSWYVQLPQAVGMPSYFEMPWRSNSTIDLGHSIWICPSNTRRSTGTNLFHYCRNELIDGTGTDEHPVRLEDLQRPASIVHLFDSRDKPPIGIWSYVHTNLHNRGAQFVFIDGHAARFNNAEYWNFKTHKAITNNPQLVWTP
;
A
#
# COMPACT_ATOMS: atom_id res chain seq x y z
N MET A 1 -73.47 -33.97 32.12
CA MET A 1 -72.07 -33.81 31.63
C MET A 1 -71.56 -32.49 32.05
N PRO A 2 -70.59 -32.34 32.97
CA PRO A 2 -70.10 -31.08 33.41
C PRO A 2 -68.94 -30.61 32.50
N ILE A 3 -69.04 -29.38 31.97
CA ILE A 3 -68.03 -28.72 31.14
C ILE A 3 -66.91 -28.21 32.06
N ARG A 4 -65.69 -28.78 31.94
CA ARG A 4 -64.47 -28.30 32.59
C ARG A 4 -63.99 -27.03 31.91
N ARG A 5 -64.12 -25.90 32.57
CA ARG A 5 -63.46 -24.64 32.16
C ARG A 5 -61.94 -24.73 32.45
N ARG A 6 -61.14 -24.69 31.43
CA ARG A 6 -59.69 -24.53 31.55
C ARG A 6 -59.37 -23.11 32.01
N ALA A 7 -58.78 -23.00 33.20
CA ALA A 7 -58.25 -21.73 33.66
C ALA A 7 -56.92 -21.45 32.88
N TYR A 8 -56.90 -20.38 32.10
CA TYR A 8 -55.68 -19.85 31.51
C TYR A 8 -54.92 -19.07 32.59
N SER A 9 -53.74 -19.57 32.97
CA SER A 9 -52.80 -18.86 33.85
C SER A 9 -52.23 -17.70 33.04
N MET A 10 -52.62 -16.49 33.36
CA MET A 10 -51.95 -15.28 32.88
C MET A 10 -50.57 -15.23 33.51
N ARG A 11 -49.52 -15.48 32.70
CA ARG A 11 -48.13 -15.17 33.10
C ARG A 11 -48.05 -13.66 33.27
N ALA A 12 -47.78 -13.19 34.50
CA ALA A 12 -47.48 -11.82 34.78
C ALA A 12 -46.27 -11.35 33.94
N SER A 13 -46.49 -10.51 32.96
CA SER A 13 -45.40 -9.83 32.25
C SER A 13 -44.71 -8.89 33.22
N ARG A 14 -43.44 -9.11 33.50
CA ARG A 14 -42.63 -8.15 34.29
C ARG A 14 -42.53 -6.86 33.46
N ALA A 15 -43.13 -5.80 33.95
CA ALA A 15 -43.02 -4.46 33.37
C ALA A 15 -41.62 -3.92 33.65
N PHE A 16 -40.96 -3.41 32.62
CA PHE A 16 -39.64 -2.78 32.71
C PHE A 16 -39.76 -1.45 33.44
N THR A 17 -38.88 -1.17 34.39
CA THR A 17 -38.87 0.14 35.05
C THR A 17 -38.13 1.17 34.19
N LEU A 18 -38.50 2.43 34.27
CA LEU A 18 -37.85 3.54 33.57
C LEU A 18 -36.35 3.65 33.96
N VAL A 19 -36.01 3.31 35.20
CA VAL A 19 -34.64 3.31 35.73
C VAL A 19 -33.79 2.22 35.11
N GLU A 20 -34.34 0.99 34.95
CA GLU A 20 -33.62 -0.11 34.25
C GLU A 20 -33.31 0.25 32.77
N LEU A 21 -34.26 0.90 32.10
CA LEU A 21 -34.04 1.35 30.73
C LEU A 21 -32.96 2.44 30.67
N LEU A 22 -33.02 3.42 31.56
CA LEU A 22 -32.04 4.52 31.61
C LEU A 22 -30.63 3.99 31.92
N MET A 23 -30.52 3.03 32.85
CA MET A 23 -29.24 2.42 33.18
C MET A 23 -28.63 1.64 32.02
N THR A 24 -29.45 0.87 31.29
CA THR A 24 -28.97 0.11 30.12
C THR A 24 -28.47 1.00 28.99
N ILE A 25 -29.22 2.08 28.64
CA ILE A 25 -28.77 3.01 27.61
C ILE A 25 -27.53 3.80 28.04
N GLY A 26 -27.37 4.11 29.31
CA GLY A 26 -26.17 4.74 29.87
C GLY A 26 -24.93 3.87 29.71
N VAL A 27 -25.01 2.59 30.06
CA VAL A 27 -23.91 1.62 29.89
C VAL A 27 -23.58 1.42 28.41
N ILE A 28 -24.58 1.24 27.55
CA ILE A 28 -24.36 1.11 26.11
C ILE A 28 -23.69 2.36 25.55
N GLY A 29 -24.07 3.55 25.98
CA GLY A 29 -23.48 4.82 25.55
C GLY A 29 -21.98 4.91 25.89
N ILE A 30 -21.59 4.51 27.10
CA ILE A 30 -20.19 4.50 27.54
C ILE A 30 -19.39 3.49 26.71
N LEU A 31 -19.91 2.26 26.55
CA LEU A 31 -19.24 1.22 25.77
C LEU A 31 -19.08 1.61 24.29
N ALA A 32 -20.11 2.21 23.70
CA ALA A 32 -20.04 2.71 22.32
C ALA A 32 -19.00 3.82 22.16
N ALA A 33 -18.90 4.76 23.11
CA ALA A 33 -17.91 5.82 23.07
C ALA A 33 -16.46 5.27 23.11
N MET A 34 -16.20 4.26 23.95
CA MET A 34 -14.89 3.59 23.99
C MET A 34 -14.57 2.84 22.70
N LEU A 35 -15.55 2.15 22.10
CA LEU A 35 -15.36 1.41 20.85
C LEU A 35 -15.02 2.33 19.69
N LEU A 36 -15.66 3.50 19.56
CA LEU A 36 -15.42 4.42 18.45
C LEU A 36 -13.99 4.95 18.40
N THR A 37 -13.35 5.19 19.54
CA THR A 37 -11.95 5.66 19.60
C THR A 37 -10.96 4.59 19.15
N VAL A 38 -11.21 3.33 19.48
CA VAL A 38 -10.36 2.20 19.10
C VAL A 38 -10.50 1.87 17.60
N LEU A 39 -11.70 1.94 17.05
CA LEU A 39 -11.98 1.60 15.66
C LEU A 39 -11.17 2.42 14.65
N SER A 40 -10.97 3.72 14.90
CA SER A 40 -10.18 4.58 14.01
C SER A 40 -8.71 4.15 13.95
N GLN A 41 -8.13 3.78 15.10
CA GLN A 41 -6.74 3.32 15.18
C GLN A 41 -6.56 1.93 14.53
N VAL A 42 -7.50 1.03 14.77
CA VAL A 42 -7.49 -0.30 14.14
C VAL A 42 -7.58 -0.18 12.62
N ARG A 43 -8.50 0.65 12.11
CA ARG A 43 -8.64 0.89 10.67
C ARG A 43 -7.33 1.38 10.02
N SER A 44 -6.66 2.34 10.63
CA SER A 44 -5.40 2.86 10.07
C SER A 44 -4.27 1.81 10.08
N ARG A 45 -4.22 0.95 11.12
CA ARG A 45 -3.26 -0.16 11.17
C ARG A 45 -3.55 -1.21 10.11
N VAL A 46 -4.82 -1.58 9.92
CA VAL A 46 -5.23 -2.53 8.88
C VAL A 46 -4.88 -1.98 7.49
N GLN A 47 -5.16 -0.73 7.21
CA GLN A 47 -4.77 -0.10 5.95
C GLN A 47 -3.25 -0.12 5.74
N ALA A 48 -2.46 0.17 6.77
CA ALA A 48 -1.00 0.09 6.68
C ALA A 48 -0.51 -1.34 6.41
N LEU A 49 -1.11 -2.35 7.05
CA LEU A 49 -0.78 -3.76 6.77
C LEU A 49 -1.16 -4.18 5.35
N CYS A 50 -2.29 -3.70 4.83
CA CYS A 50 -2.66 -3.93 3.42
C CYS A 50 -1.63 -3.33 2.46
N CYS A 51 -1.16 -2.09 2.71
CA CYS A 51 -0.13 -1.47 1.88
C CYS A 51 1.19 -2.25 1.94
N LEU A 52 1.59 -2.71 3.14
CA LEU A 52 2.80 -3.53 3.31
C LEU A 52 2.69 -4.85 2.56
N ASN A 53 1.52 -5.47 2.58
CA ASN A 53 1.27 -6.71 1.86
C ASN A 53 1.27 -6.49 0.34
N ASN A 54 0.74 -5.38 -0.14
CA ASN A 54 0.83 -5.02 -1.56
C ASN A 54 2.29 -4.92 -2.03
N LEU A 55 3.16 -4.28 -1.23
CA LEU A 55 4.59 -4.21 -1.54
C LEU A 55 5.25 -5.58 -1.54
N ARG A 56 4.89 -6.48 -0.61
CA ARG A 56 5.36 -7.89 -0.63
C ARG A 56 4.91 -8.62 -1.89
N HIS A 57 3.69 -8.40 -2.34
CA HIS A 57 3.23 -8.98 -3.60
C HIS A 57 4.07 -8.50 -4.79
N TRP A 58 4.44 -7.23 -4.83
CA TRP A 58 5.35 -6.70 -5.85
C TRP A 58 6.76 -7.31 -5.74
N GLY A 59 7.28 -7.49 -4.52
CA GLY A 59 8.54 -8.21 -4.29
C GLY A 59 8.49 -9.64 -4.83
N ASN A 60 7.43 -10.38 -4.53
CA ASN A 60 7.23 -11.74 -5.05
C ASN A 60 7.11 -11.75 -6.58
N ALA A 61 6.38 -10.80 -7.16
CA ALA A 61 6.25 -10.67 -8.62
C ALA A 61 7.62 -10.43 -9.28
N THR A 62 8.49 -9.66 -8.64
CA THR A 62 9.87 -9.44 -9.11
C THR A 62 10.68 -10.73 -9.13
N HIS A 63 10.58 -11.55 -8.09
CA HIS A 63 11.27 -12.84 -8.05
C HIS A 63 10.74 -13.82 -9.11
N ILE A 64 9.41 -13.88 -9.29
CA ILE A 64 8.79 -14.72 -10.33
C ILE A 64 9.29 -14.27 -11.70
N PHE A 65 9.25 -12.96 -11.97
CA PHE A 65 9.75 -12.41 -13.22
C PHE A 65 11.24 -12.77 -13.45
N ALA A 66 12.08 -12.60 -12.43
CA ALA A 66 13.50 -12.88 -12.54
C ALA A 66 13.78 -14.37 -12.81
N LEU A 67 13.02 -15.28 -12.17
CA LEU A 67 13.14 -16.73 -12.45
C LEU A 67 12.83 -17.08 -13.91
N ASP A 68 11.87 -16.40 -14.51
CA ASP A 68 11.45 -16.62 -15.90
C ASP A 68 12.35 -15.89 -16.92
N ASN A 69 13.26 -15.01 -16.45
CA ASN A 69 14.10 -14.15 -17.29
C ASN A 69 15.60 -14.23 -16.91
N ASP A 70 16.11 -15.41 -16.65
CA ASP A 70 17.55 -15.66 -16.38
C ASP A 70 18.13 -14.79 -15.25
N GLY A 71 17.35 -14.53 -14.21
CA GLY A 71 17.73 -13.71 -13.07
C GLY A 71 17.65 -12.20 -13.31
N LEU A 72 17.27 -11.74 -14.48
CA LEU A 72 17.17 -10.32 -14.82
C LEU A 72 16.00 -9.64 -14.08
N LEU A 73 16.25 -8.45 -13.59
CA LEU A 73 15.19 -7.55 -13.10
C LEU A 73 14.49 -6.85 -14.26
N THR A 74 13.25 -6.44 -14.04
CA THR A 74 12.55 -5.55 -14.97
C THR A 74 13.28 -4.23 -15.08
N LYS A 75 13.20 -3.60 -16.24
CA LYS A 75 13.60 -2.19 -16.36
C LYS A 75 12.65 -1.28 -15.58
N ASP A 76 13.13 -0.12 -15.22
CA ASP A 76 12.34 0.86 -14.49
C ASP A 76 11.21 1.47 -15.35
N GLY A 77 11.39 1.54 -16.67
CA GLY A 77 10.43 2.12 -17.61
C GLY A 77 10.67 3.61 -17.88
N TRP A 78 11.86 4.07 -17.60
CA TRP A 78 12.27 5.44 -17.89
C TRP A 78 12.66 5.59 -19.35
N ALA A 79 11.78 6.16 -20.15
CA ALA A 79 12.10 6.53 -21.53
C ALA A 79 12.37 8.02 -21.71
N ASN A 80 11.93 8.89 -20.77
CA ASN A 80 12.13 10.34 -20.90
C ASN A 80 11.74 11.09 -19.62
N PRO A 81 12.66 11.85 -19.00
CA PRO A 81 12.37 12.62 -17.78
C PRO A 81 11.20 13.60 -17.99
N GLY A 82 10.15 13.44 -17.18
CA GLY A 82 9.00 14.32 -17.17
C GLY A 82 7.83 13.90 -18.04
N LEU A 83 7.89 12.78 -18.75
CA LEU A 83 6.76 12.24 -19.48
C LEU A 83 6.12 11.06 -18.76
N PHE A 84 4.80 11.09 -18.68
CA PHE A 84 4.03 9.99 -18.13
C PHE A 84 4.06 8.79 -19.09
N PRO A 85 3.99 7.54 -18.54
CA PRO A 85 4.02 6.32 -19.32
C PRO A 85 3.03 6.33 -20.47
N LYS A 86 3.53 6.04 -21.68
CA LYS A 86 2.70 5.86 -22.88
C LYS A 86 2.66 4.38 -23.25
N LYS A 87 1.47 3.84 -23.44
CA LYS A 87 1.22 2.41 -23.72
C LYS A 87 2.09 1.82 -24.86
N SER A 88 2.55 2.63 -25.79
CA SER A 88 3.23 2.15 -26.99
C SER A 88 4.75 2.02 -26.89
N SER A 89 5.39 2.61 -25.88
CA SER A 89 6.86 2.67 -25.79
C SER A 89 7.48 1.95 -24.59
N GLU A 90 6.66 1.42 -23.69
CA GLU A 90 7.12 1.02 -22.35
C GLU A 90 6.75 -0.41 -22.00
N THR A 91 6.90 -1.32 -22.97
CA THR A 91 6.62 -2.75 -22.81
C THR A 91 7.54 -3.44 -21.80
N ASN A 92 8.71 -2.86 -21.52
CA ASN A 92 9.75 -3.44 -20.65
C ASN A 92 9.76 -2.87 -19.23
N SER A 93 8.81 -2.01 -18.89
CA SER A 93 8.72 -1.38 -17.57
C SER A 93 8.17 -2.33 -16.51
N TRP A 94 8.57 -2.12 -15.24
CA TRP A 94 8.11 -2.91 -14.11
C TRP A 94 6.57 -2.98 -13.99
N TYR A 95 5.88 -1.87 -14.28
CA TYR A 95 4.42 -1.78 -14.19
C TYR A 95 3.67 -2.46 -15.37
N VAL A 96 4.41 -2.97 -16.35
CA VAL A 96 3.89 -3.83 -17.42
C VAL A 96 4.30 -5.29 -17.19
N GLN A 97 5.58 -5.54 -16.93
CA GLN A 97 6.14 -6.89 -16.86
C GLN A 97 5.80 -7.63 -15.56
N LEU A 98 5.85 -6.95 -14.40
CA LEU A 98 5.54 -7.64 -13.13
C LEU A 98 4.08 -8.11 -13.05
N PRO A 99 3.07 -7.30 -13.45
CA PRO A 99 1.70 -7.81 -13.52
C PRO A 99 1.56 -9.03 -14.42
N GLN A 100 2.17 -9.00 -15.60
CA GLN A 100 2.11 -10.12 -16.55
C GLN A 100 2.72 -11.41 -15.96
N ALA A 101 3.86 -11.30 -15.27
CA ALA A 101 4.52 -12.44 -14.64
C ALA A 101 3.63 -13.15 -13.58
N VAL A 102 2.68 -12.43 -12.98
CA VAL A 102 1.74 -12.97 -11.98
C VAL A 102 0.30 -13.11 -12.52
N GLY A 103 0.13 -13.05 -13.84
CA GLY A 103 -1.18 -13.23 -14.48
C GLY A 103 -2.20 -12.11 -14.20
N MET A 104 -1.73 -10.91 -13.88
CA MET A 104 -2.57 -9.75 -13.63
C MET A 104 -2.66 -8.83 -14.85
N PRO A 105 -3.76 -8.06 -14.96
CA PRO A 105 -3.86 -7.00 -15.97
C PRO A 105 -2.75 -5.96 -15.81
N SER A 106 -2.26 -5.43 -16.93
CA SER A 106 -1.22 -4.40 -16.92
C SER A 106 -1.75 -3.09 -16.32
N TYR A 107 -0.83 -2.23 -15.87
CA TYR A 107 -1.18 -0.90 -15.34
C TYR A 107 -2.05 -0.09 -16.33
N PHE A 108 -1.81 -0.22 -17.63
CA PHE A 108 -2.54 0.51 -18.65
C PHE A 108 -4.01 0.13 -18.79
N GLU A 109 -4.39 -1.03 -18.25
CA GLU A 109 -5.79 -1.51 -18.23
C GLU A 109 -6.56 -0.99 -17.00
N MET A 110 -5.87 -0.34 -16.07
CA MET A 110 -6.50 0.19 -14.86
C MET A 110 -7.28 1.49 -15.15
N PRO A 111 -8.61 1.49 -14.99
CA PRO A 111 -9.44 2.65 -15.37
C PRO A 111 -9.22 3.87 -14.47
N TRP A 112 -8.87 3.64 -13.21
CA TRP A 112 -8.62 4.71 -12.22
C TRP A 112 -7.28 5.45 -12.43
N ARG A 113 -6.36 4.93 -13.24
CA ARG A 113 -5.00 5.48 -13.40
C ARG A 113 -4.98 6.93 -13.89
N SER A 114 -5.95 7.32 -14.71
CA SER A 114 -6.04 8.66 -15.29
C SER A 114 -7.38 9.36 -15.04
N ASN A 115 -8.30 8.72 -14.30
CA ASN A 115 -9.63 9.27 -14.03
C ASN A 115 -9.87 9.35 -12.51
N SER A 116 -10.05 10.58 -11.99
CA SER A 116 -10.26 10.83 -10.56
C SER A 116 -11.64 10.43 -10.04
N THR A 117 -12.62 10.24 -10.92
CA THR A 117 -14.01 9.91 -10.55
C THR A 117 -14.21 8.42 -10.33
N ILE A 118 -13.31 7.58 -10.85
CA ILE A 118 -13.40 6.13 -10.69
C ILE A 118 -12.87 5.73 -9.32
N ASP A 119 -13.60 4.84 -8.65
CA ASP A 119 -13.14 4.27 -7.39
C ASP A 119 -11.82 3.50 -7.60
N LEU A 120 -10.88 3.70 -6.70
CA LEU A 120 -9.59 2.99 -6.72
C LEU A 120 -9.73 1.49 -6.44
N GLY A 121 -10.82 1.08 -5.77
CA GLY A 121 -11.06 -0.30 -5.40
C GLY A 121 -9.96 -0.86 -4.48
N HIS A 122 -9.95 -2.18 -4.37
CA HIS A 122 -8.92 -2.94 -3.67
C HIS A 122 -8.02 -3.64 -4.70
N SER A 123 -6.81 -3.14 -4.86
CA SER A 123 -5.82 -3.74 -5.76
C SER A 123 -4.41 -3.57 -5.21
N ILE A 124 -3.48 -4.40 -5.64
CA ILE A 124 -2.07 -4.28 -5.22
C ILE A 124 -1.40 -2.98 -5.71
N TRP A 125 -2.00 -2.27 -6.64
CA TRP A 125 -1.57 -0.97 -7.13
C TRP A 125 -1.81 0.17 -6.14
N ILE A 126 -2.79 -0.03 -5.24
CA ILE A 126 -3.35 1.04 -4.43
C ILE A 126 -3.04 0.81 -2.95
N CYS A 127 -2.36 1.76 -2.35
CA CYS A 127 -2.23 1.81 -0.90
C CYS A 127 -3.50 2.43 -0.29
N PRO A 128 -4.27 1.69 0.53
CA PRO A 128 -5.51 2.21 1.14
C PRO A 128 -5.30 3.41 2.05
N SER A 129 -4.08 3.61 2.57
CA SER A 129 -3.72 4.78 3.38
C SER A 129 -3.45 6.02 2.54
N ASN A 130 -3.20 5.87 1.23
CA ASN A 130 -2.91 6.97 0.34
C ASN A 130 -4.19 7.46 -0.33
N THR A 131 -4.66 8.63 0.05
CA THR A 131 -5.91 9.22 -0.46
C THR A 131 -5.75 9.94 -1.81
N ARG A 132 -4.55 9.93 -2.38
CA ARG A 132 -4.28 10.60 -3.65
C ARG A 132 -5.08 9.99 -4.79
N ARG A 133 -5.56 10.84 -5.68
CA ARG A 133 -6.30 10.50 -6.89
C ARG A 133 -5.56 10.99 -8.13
N SER A 134 -5.89 10.42 -9.26
CA SER A 134 -5.44 10.97 -10.55
C SER A 134 -5.96 12.40 -10.74
N THR A 135 -5.19 13.23 -11.41
CA THR A 135 -5.59 14.58 -11.84
C THR A 135 -5.62 14.68 -13.36
N GLY A 136 -6.02 13.60 -14.03
CA GLY A 136 -5.96 13.47 -15.51
C GLY A 136 -4.63 12.88 -16.01
N THR A 137 -3.72 12.55 -15.08
CA THR A 137 -2.43 11.92 -15.37
C THR A 137 -2.34 10.57 -14.67
N ASN A 138 -1.39 9.74 -15.07
CA ASN A 138 -1.18 8.44 -14.44
C ASN A 138 -0.97 8.58 -12.92
N LEU A 139 -1.55 7.65 -12.15
CA LEU A 139 -1.47 7.59 -10.70
C LEU A 139 -0.68 6.37 -10.28
N PHE A 140 0.41 6.58 -9.57
CA PHE A 140 1.14 5.52 -8.88
C PHE A 140 1.17 5.80 -7.38
N HIS A 141 0.81 4.81 -6.55
CA HIS A 141 0.98 4.86 -5.11
C HIS A 141 2.31 4.28 -4.66
N TYR A 142 2.90 3.44 -5.50
CA TYR A 142 4.23 2.85 -5.31
C TYR A 142 5.15 3.30 -6.44
N CYS A 143 6.40 3.50 -6.10
CA CYS A 143 7.43 3.98 -7.00
C CYS A 143 8.61 3.00 -6.97
N ARG A 144 9.18 2.65 -8.13
CA ARG A 144 10.39 1.84 -8.22
C ARG A 144 11.62 2.73 -8.02
N ASN A 145 12.62 2.18 -7.35
CA ASN A 145 13.91 2.83 -7.23
C ASN A 145 14.61 2.87 -8.60
N GLU A 146 14.84 4.08 -9.08
CA GLU A 146 15.48 4.40 -10.36
C GLU A 146 16.96 4.00 -10.41
N LEU A 147 17.64 3.98 -9.24
CA LEU A 147 19.08 3.81 -9.15
C LEU A 147 19.55 2.33 -9.19
N ILE A 148 18.64 1.39 -9.33
CA ILE A 148 19.00 -0.05 -9.35
C ILE A 148 19.75 -0.41 -10.64
N ASP A 149 19.28 0.06 -11.78
CA ASP A 149 19.77 -0.25 -13.11
C ASP A 149 20.52 0.92 -13.78
N GLY A 150 20.86 1.95 -12.98
CA GLY A 150 21.53 3.15 -13.47
C GLY A 150 20.53 4.25 -13.83
N THR A 151 21.01 5.35 -14.37
CA THR A 151 20.17 6.50 -14.75
C THR A 151 20.50 6.99 -16.15
N GLY A 152 19.49 7.26 -16.95
CA GLY A 152 19.64 7.87 -18.28
C GLY A 152 20.44 7.00 -19.24
N THR A 153 21.63 7.45 -19.68
CA THR A 153 22.48 6.70 -20.61
C THR A 153 23.28 5.57 -19.98
N ASP A 154 23.34 5.53 -18.65
CA ASP A 154 24.08 4.53 -17.88
C ASP A 154 23.19 3.35 -17.44
N GLU A 155 21.95 3.31 -17.92
CA GLU A 155 21.07 2.17 -17.67
C GLU A 155 21.62 0.86 -18.25
N HIS A 156 21.65 -0.16 -17.40
CA HIS A 156 22.15 -1.48 -17.77
C HIS A 156 21.28 -2.60 -17.17
N PRO A 157 21.23 -3.77 -17.82
CA PRO A 157 20.53 -4.92 -17.24
C PRO A 157 21.16 -5.35 -15.92
N VAL A 158 20.34 -5.58 -14.91
CA VAL A 158 20.78 -6.01 -13.57
C VAL A 158 20.21 -7.39 -13.28
N ARG A 159 21.05 -8.30 -12.78
CA ARG A 159 20.65 -9.62 -12.32
C ARG A 159 20.56 -9.66 -10.80
N LEU A 160 19.65 -10.45 -10.27
CA LEU A 160 19.50 -10.64 -8.81
C LEU A 160 20.80 -11.13 -8.17
N GLU A 161 21.52 -12.01 -8.85
CA GLU A 161 22.78 -12.63 -8.37
C GLU A 161 23.94 -11.62 -8.27
N ASP A 162 23.90 -10.54 -9.04
CA ASP A 162 24.94 -9.50 -9.03
C ASP A 162 24.78 -8.53 -7.84
N LEU A 163 23.61 -8.51 -7.20
CA LEU A 163 23.30 -7.56 -6.16
C LEU A 163 23.79 -8.05 -4.79
N GLN A 164 24.72 -7.28 -4.21
CA GLN A 164 25.18 -7.53 -2.85
C GLN A 164 24.20 -6.97 -1.84
N ARG A 165 23.92 -7.71 -0.76
CA ARG A 165 23.00 -7.33 0.33
C ARG A 165 21.58 -6.98 -0.15
N PRO A 166 20.89 -7.86 -0.90
CA PRO A 166 19.57 -7.59 -1.47
C PRO A 166 18.52 -7.20 -0.42
N ALA A 167 18.71 -7.62 0.84
CA ALA A 167 17.86 -7.26 1.97
C ALA A 167 17.97 -5.77 2.41
N SER A 168 18.92 -5.03 1.88
CA SER A 168 19.06 -3.59 2.18
C SER A 168 18.77 -2.71 0.97
N ILE A 169 18.78 -3.26 -0.25
CA ILE A 169 18.55 -2.48 -1.47
C ILE A 169 17.05 -2.24 -1.64
N VAL A 170 16.66 -0.98 -1.60
CA VAL A 170 15.27 -0.57 -1.81
C VAL A 170 14.86 -0.88 -3.24
N HIS A 171 13.75 -1.61 -3.42
CA HIS A 171 13.19 -1.93 -4.73
C HIS A 171 12.00 -1.06 -5.08
N LEU A 172 10.88 -1.16 -4.32
CA LEU A 172 9.75 -0.24 -4.43
C LEU A 172 9.43 0.38 -3.06
N PHE A 173 8.78 1.52 -3.10
CA PHE A 173 8.44 2.27 -1.89
C PHE A 173 7.14 3.07 -2.06
N ASP A 174 6.54 3.48 -0.93
CA ASP A 174 5.40 4.40 -0.92
C ASP A 174 5.77 5.75 -1.52
N SER A 175 5.15 6.10 -2.63
CA SER A 175 5.43 7.34 -3.35
C SER A 175 4.68 8.53 -2.76
N ARG A 176 5.41 9.65 -2.58
CA ARG A 176 4.83 10.95 -2.24
C ARG A 176 4.11 11.56 -3.44
N ASP A 177 4.68 11.38 -4.62
CA ASP A 177 4.20 11.91 -5.88
C ASP A 177 3.62 10.81 -6.78
N LYS A 178 3.46 11.06 -8.06
CA LYS A 178 2.78 10.16 -8.98
C LYS A 178 3.68 9.36 -9.94
N PRO A 179 5.01 9.55 -9.98
CA PRO A 179 5.83 8.86 -10.95
C PRO A 179 5.92 7.35 -10.65
N PRO A 180 6.09 6.52 -11.68
CA PRO A 180 6.32 5.09 -11.53
C PRO A 180 7.70 4.76 -11.00
N ILE A 181 8.66 5.67 -11.18
CA ILE A 181 10.06 5.53 -10.82
C ILE A 181 10.54 6.79 -10.11
N GLY A 182 11.56 6.66 -9.30
CA GLY A 182 12.14 7.80 -8.59
C GLY A 182 13.18 7.38 -7.55
N ILE A 183 13.73 8.38 -6.91
CA ILE A 183 14.75 8.23 -5.89
C ILE A 183 14.20 8.57 -4.49
N TRP A 184 15.05 8.56 -3.51
CA TRP A 184 14.74 8.85 -2.09
C TRP A 184 13.88 10.10 -1.86
N SER A 185 13.99 11.15 -2.71
CA SER A 185 13.21 12.39 -2.59
C SER A 185 11.71 12.21 -2.87
N TYR A 186 11.33 11.13 -3.52
CA TYR A 186 9.94 10.79 -3.82
C TYR A 186 9.27 9.92 -2.74
N VAL A 187 10.00 9.50 -1.71
CA VAL A 187 9.44 8.72 -0.62
C VAL A 187 8.41 9.55 0.16
N HIS A 188 7.28 8.93 0.47
CA HIS A 188 6.25 9.57 1.29
C HIS A 188 6.74 9.73 2.74
N THR A 189 6.64 10.94 3.31
CA THR A 189 7.19 11.23 4.65
C THR A 189 6.15 11.14 5.77
N ASN A 190 4.88 10.95 5.47
CA ASN A 190 3.83 10.93 6.48
C ASN A 190 2.63 10.07 6.08
N LEU A 191 2.86 8.83 5.64
CA LEU A 191 1.75 7.97 5.23
C LEU A 191 1.35 7.00 6.36
N HIS A 192 2.20 6.12 6.77
CA HIS A 192 1.93 5.06 7.73
C HIS A 192 2.39 5.44 9.14
N ASN A 193 1.64 6.29 9.84
CA ASN A 193 1.98 6.79 11.15
C ASN A 193 3.39 7.40 11.19
N ARG A 194 3.59 8.50 10.45
CA ARG A 194 4.87 9.21 10.28
C ARG A 194 5.97 8.34 9.66
N GLY A 195 5.67 7.64 8.58
CA GLY A 195 6.65 6.84 7.89
C GLY A 195 6.21 6.45 6.49
N ALA A 196 6.99 5.57 5.88
CA ALA A 196 6.71 4.91 4.61
C ALA A 196 7.05 3.43 4.69
N GLN A 197 6.57 2.69 3.72
CA GLN A 197 6.85 1.27 3.56
C GLN A 197 7.71 1.06 2.32
N PHE A 198 8.58 0.09 2.42
CA PHE A 198 9.55 -0.28 1.41
C PHE A 198 9.49 -1.78 1.19
N VAL A 199 9.68 -2.21 -0.04
CA VAL A 199 10.06 -3.59 -0.35
C VAL A 199 11.48 -3.58 -0.89
N PHE A 200 12.22 -4.60 -0.53
CA PHE A 200 13.63 -4.78 -0.87
C PHE A 200 13.80 -5.82 -1.97
N ILE A 201 14.98 -5.87 -2.53
CA ILE A 201 15.29 -6.79 -3.65
C ILE A 201 15.09 -8.26 -3.26
N ASP A 202 15.30 -8.64 -2.01
CA ASP A 202 15.04 -10.00 -1.50
C ASP A 202 13.53 -10.33 -1.30
N GLY A 203 12.64 -9.37 -1.61
CA GLY A 203 11.19 -9.51 -1.51
C GLY A 203 10.60 -9.20 -0.14
N HIS A 204 11.40 -9.03 0.93
CA HIS A 204 10.84 -8.62 2.20
C HIS A 204 10.37 -7.16 2.16
N ALA A 205 9.33 -6.86 2.94
CA ALA A 205 8.84 -5.48 3.07
C ALA A 205 8.83 -5.05 4.52
N ALA A 206 9.26 -3.82 4.76
CA ALA A 206 9.33 -3.22 6.08
C ALA A 206 8.87 -1.75 6.09
N ARG A 207 8.43 -1.29 7.26
CA ARG A 207 8.08 0.11 7.50
C ARG A 207 9.25 0.81 8.21
N PHE A 208 9.57 2.00 7.75
CA PHE A 208 10.53 2.90 8.40
C PHE A 208 9.84 4.17 8.87
N ASN A 209 10.31 4.72 9.99
CA ASN A 209 9.87 6.03 10.42
C ASN A 209 10.51 7.10 9.54
N ASN A 210 9.80 8.21 9.36
CA ASN A 210 10.27 9.29 8.48
C ASN A 210 11.62 9.88 8.90
N ALA A 211 11.96 9.89 10.19
CA ALA A 211 13.25 10.36 10.69
C ALA A 211 14.44 9.46 10.27
N GLU A 212 14.19 8.24 9.79
CA GLU A 212 15.23 7.30 9.35
C GLU A 212 15.67 7.55 7.90
N TYR A 213 14.86 8.25 7.11
CA TYR A 213 15.13 8.53 5.69
C TYR A 213 14.92 10.00 5.28
N TRP A 214 14.41 10.87 6.18
CA TRP A 214 14.15 12.29 5.88
C TRP A 214 14.55 13.22 7.01
N ASN A 215 15.31 14.26 6.69
CA ASN A 215 15.67 15.31 7.63
C ASN A 215 14.74 16.52 7.45
N PHE A 216 13.82 16.70 8.39
CA PHE A 216 12.82 17.78 8.37
C PHE A 216 13.39 19.19 8.58
N LYS A 217 14.58 19.30 9.18
CA LYS A 217 15.23 20.63 9.38
C LYS A 217 15.87 21.14 8.10
N THR A 218 16.48 20.25 7.34
CA THR A 218 17.18 20.59 6.09
C THR A 218 16.35 20.34 4.84
N HIS A 219 15.17 19.72 4.97
CA HIS A 219 14.31 19.26 3.88
C HIS A 219 15.05 18.37 2.85
N LYS A 220 15.94 17.52 3.35
CA LYS A 220 16.73 16.58 2.53
C LYS A 220 16.54 15.14 2.97
N ALA A 221 16.67 14.24 2.02
CA ALA A 221 16.71 12.81 2.32
C ALA A 221 17.99 12.44 3.07
N ILE A 222 17.87 11.40 3.91
CA ILE A 222 18.98 10.73 4.59
C ILE A 222 19.33 9.52 3.73
N THR A 223 20.49 9.55 3.08
CA THR A 223 20.90 8.53 2.11
C THR A 223 21.94 7.55 2.65
N ASN A 224 22.41 7.77 3.87
CA ASN A 224 23.45 6.96 4.52
C ASN A 224 22.88 5.94 5.53
N ASN A 225 21.60 5.65 5.50
CA ASN A 225 21.01 4.59 6.31
C ASN A 225 21.43 3.22 5.73
N PRO A 226 22.14 2.36 6.51
CA PRO A 226 22.64 1.08 6.00
C PRO A 226 21.53 0.05 5.70
N GLN A 227 20.32 0.30 6.20
CA GLN A 227 19.14 -0.52 5.94
C GLN A 227 18.32 -0.04 4.73
N LEU A 228 18.63 1.14 4.18
CA LEU A 228 17.95 1.77 3.03
C LEU A 228 18.98 2.17 1.99
N VAL A 229 19.53 1.17 1.30
CA VAL A 229 20.51 1.34 0.22
C VAL A 229 19.78 1.61 -1.08
N TRP A 230 20.17 2.65 -1.79
CA TRP A 230 19.52 3.09 -3.02
C TRP A 230 20.28 2.69 -4.28
N THR A 231 21.58 2.63 -4.19
CA THR A 231 22.47 2.18 -5.27
C THR A 231 23.06 0.83 -4.90
N PRO A 232 23.01 -0.17 -5.78
CA PRO A 232 23.62 -1.49 -5.58
C PRO A 232 25.11 -1.43 -5.31
#